data_acd9ec0b07ebd4ce4c402c42ac5d267f
#
_entry.id   acd9ec0b07ebd4ce4c402c42ac5d267f
#
_cell.length_a   1.000
_cell.length_b   1.000
_cell.length_c   1.000
_cell.angle_alpha   90.00
_cell.angle_beta   90.00
_cell.angle_gamma   90.00
#
_symmetry.space_group_name_H-M   'P 1'
#
loop_
_entity.id
_entity.type
_entity.pdbx_description
1 polymer ?
#
loop_
_entity_poly.entity_id
_entity_poly.type
_entity_poly.pdbx_seq_one_letter_code
_entity_poly.pdbx_strand_id
1 'polypeptide(L)'
;MITLTHYLVLAVLLSGISAMGIYMNRKNVLVLLMSIELMLLAVNFNFIAFSQYLGDTAGQVFVFFVLTVAAAESAIGLAIMVLVYRNRKSIDIADLDSLKG
;
A
#
# COMPACT_ATOMS: atom_id res chain seq x y z
N MET A 1 3.87 -12.15 -26.98
CA MET A 1 3.35 -13.00 -25.90
C MET A 1 3.83 -12.55 -24.56
N ILE A 2 2.96 -12.55 -23.56
CA ILE A 2 3.35 -12.18 -22.19
C ILE A 2 4.07 -13.36 -21.57
N THR A 3 5.28 -13.14 -21.10
CA THR A 3 6.13 -14.16 -20.49
C THR A 3 6.36 -13.83 -19.02
N LEU A 4 7.00 -14.76 -18.29
CA LEU A 4 7.40 -14.53 -16.91
C LEU A 4 8.22 -13.23 -16.76
N THR A 5 9.10 -12.97 -17.72
CA THR A 5 9.94 -11.77 -17.72
C THR A 5 9.09 -10.50 -17.70
N HIS A 6 8.00 -10.44 -18.46
CA HIS A 6 7.10 -9.27 -18.49
C HIS A 6 6.49 -9.01 -17.11
N TYR A 7 6.03 -10.06 -16.44
CA TYR A 7 5.45 -9.94 -15.10
C TYR A 7 6.48 -9.47 -14.09
N LEU A 8 7.69 -10.04 -14.16
CA LEU A 8 8.76 -9.66 -13.23
C LEU A 8 9.22 -8.22 -13.44
N VAL A 9 9.31 -7.78 -14.70
CA VAL A 9 9.66 -6.39 -15.00
C VAL A 9 8.59 -5.45 -14.46
N LEU A 10 7.33 -5.75 -14.65
CA LEU A 10 6.23 -4.94 -14.12
C LEU A 10 6.30 -4.88 -12.60
N ALA A 11 6.54 -6.01 -11.95
CA ALA A 11 6.66 -6.07 -10.49
C ALA A 11 7.82 -5.21 -9.97
N VAL A 12 8.96 -5.25 -10.66
CA VAL A 12 10.13 -4.42 -10.30
C VAL A 12 9.80 -2.93 -10.46
N LEU A 13 9.15 -2.56 -11.55
CA LEU A 13 8.75 -1.17 -11.78
C LEU A 13 7.78 -0.68 -10.71
N LEU A 14 6.78 -1.48 -10.37
CA LEU A 14 5.83 -1.13 -9.32
C LEU A 14 6.51 -1.02 -7.96
N SER A 15 7.43 -1.93 -7.66
CA SER A 15 8.22 -1.87 -6.42
C SER A 15 9.06 -0.61 -6.34
N GLY A 16 9.68 -0.23 -7.47
CA GLY A 16 10.48 0.99 -7.56
C GLY A 16 9.65 2.24 -7.33
N ILE A 17 8.50 2.34 -8.00
CA ILE A 17 7.57 3.46 -7.84
C ILE A 17 7.09 3.55 -6.39
N SER A 18 6.74 2.42 -5.82
CA SER A 18 6.28 2.32 -4.44
C SER A 18 7.34 2.77 -3.44
N ALA A 19 8.58 2.30 -3.62
CA ALA A 19 9.70 2.69 -2.77
C ALA A 19 9.97 4.19 -2.86
N MET A 20 9.90 4.76 -4.07
CA MET A 20 10.05 6.19 -4.27
C MET A 20 8.93 6.97 -3.58
N GLY A 21 7.69 6.48 -3.69
CA GLY A 21 6.56 7.10 -3.03
C GLY A 21 6.74 7.15 -1.52
N ILE A 22 7.21 6.07 -0.92
CA ILE A 22 7.50 6.01 0.51
C ILE A 22 8.60 7.00 0.88
N TYR A 23 9.68 6.99 0.13
CA TYR A 23 10.84 7.83 0.42
C TYR A 23 10.52 9.33 0.29
N MET A 24 9.82 9.71 -0.78
CA MET A 24 9.57 11.13 -1.08
C MET A 24 8.44 11.73 -0.26
N ASN A 25 7.51 10.90 0.23
CA ASN A 25 6.30 11.39 0.89
C ASN A 25 6.15 10.85 2.30
N ARG A 26 7.25 10.79 3.05
CA ARG A 26 7.26 10.21 4.40
C ARG A 26 6.32 10.90 5.39
N LYS A 27 5.99 12.16 5.14
CA LYS A 27 5.13 12.94 6.03
C LYS A 27 3.65 12.82 5.68
N ASN A 28 3.32 12.28 4.53
CA ASN A 28 1.94 12.14 4.10
C ASN A 28 1.49 10.69 4.31
N VAL A 29 0.69 10.47 5.35
CA VAL A 29 0.26 9.14 5.76
C VAL A 29 -0.57 8.47 4.65
N LEU A 30 -1.41 9.23 3.93
CA LEU A 30 -2.21 8.69 2.85
C LEU A 30 -1.33 8.16 1.72
N VAL A 31 -0.33 8.93 1.31
CA VAL A 31 0.60 8.50 0.26
C VAL A 31 1.42 7.31 0.71
N LEU A 32 1.85 7.28 1.98
CA LEU A 32 2.54 6.11 2.53
C LEU A 32 1.68 4.85 2.47
N LEU A 33 0.41 4.96 2.85
CA LEU A 33 -0.52 3.85 2.80
C LEU A 33 -0.70 3.35 1.37
N MET A 34 -0.92 4.27 0.43
CA MET A 34 -1.06 3.91 -0.99
C MET A 34 0.20 3.26 -1.54
N SER A 35 1.37 3.75 -1.14
CA SER A 35 2.65 3.19 -1.58
C SER A 35 2.87 1.78 -1.05
N ILE A 36 2.50 1.52 0.20
CA ILE A 36 2.56 0.17 0.78
C ILE A 36 1.62 -0.77 0.02
N GLU A 37 0.41 -0.32 -0.31
CA GLU A 37 -0.54 -1.11 -1.08
C GLU A 37 0.01 -1.44 -2.47
N LEU A 38 0.69 -0.48 -3.11
CA LEU A 38 1.33 -0.71 -4.40
C LEU A 38 2.45 -1.73 -4.28
N MET A 39 3.21 -1.71 -3.19
CA MET A 39 4.26 -2.70 -2.92
C MET A 39 3.66 -4.10 -2.77
N LEU A 40 2.55 -4.22 -2.06
CA LEU A 40 1.84 -5.50 -1.92
C LEU A 40 1.34 -6.00 -3.26
N LEU A 41 0.87 -5.11 -4.13
CA LEU A 41 0.47 -5.47 -5.48
C LEU A 41 1.65 -6.04 -6.26
N ALA A 42 2.82 -5.43 -6.16
CA ALA A 42 4.04 -5.90 -6.81
C ALA A 42 4.42 -7.32 -6.35
N VAL A 43 4.34 -7.57 -5.05
CA VAL A 43 4.60 -8.90 -4.48
C VAL A 43 3.57 -9.91 -5.02
N ASN A 44 2.31 -9.52 -5.11
CA ASN A 44 1.26 -10.39 -5.64
C ASN A 44 1.49 -10.74 -7.10
N PHE A 45 1.97 -9.80 -7.91
CA PHE A 45 2.35 -10.09 -9.30
C PHE A 45 3.43 -11.16 -9.36
N ASN A 46 4.41 -11.10 -8.47
CA ASN A 46 5.45 -12.13 -8.41
C ASN A 46 4.87 -13.50 -8.09
N PHE A 47 3.99 -13.60 -7.10
CA PHE A 47 3.36 -14.88 -6.74
C PHE A 47 2.54 -15.44 -7.89
N ILE A 48 1.77 -14.61 -8.57
CA ILE A 48 0.95 -15.03 -9.70
C ILE A 48 1.85 -15.50 -10.84
N ALA A 49 2.90 -14.76 -11.15
CA ALA A 49 3.82 -15.07 -12.22
C ALA A 49 4.53 -16.40 -11.97
N PHE A 50 5.06 -16.61 -10.77
CA PHE A 50 5.73 -17.85 -10.42
C PHE A 50 4.76 -19.03 -10.36
N SER A 51 3.55 -18.82 -9.86
CA SER A 51 2.51 -19.84 -9.83
C SER A 51 2.20 -20.32 -11.24
N GLN A 52 2.04 -19.39 -12.17
CA GLN A 52 1.77 -19.71 -13.57
C GLN A 52 2.95 -20.44 -14.22
N TYR A 53 4.15 -19.97 -13.97
CA TYR A 53 5.37 -20.55 -14.54
C TYR A 53 5.61 -21.98 -14.05
N LEU A 54 5.39 -22.22 -12.75
CA LEU A 54 5.61 -23.53 -12.14
C LEU A 54 4.41 -24.46 -12.30
N GLY A 55 3.28 -23.98 -12.79
CA GLY A 55 2.07 -24.77 -12.92
C GLY A 55 1.44 -25.15 -11.59
N ASP A 56 1.73 -24.40 -10.53
CA ASP A 56 1.24 -24.65 -9.17
C ASP A 56 0.30 -23.53 -8.75
N THR A 57 -0.93 -23.85 -8.38
CA THR A 57 -1.94 -22.88 -8.00
C THR A 57 -1.77 -22.37 -6.56
N ALA A 58 -0.86 -22.92 -5.78
CA ALA A 58 -0.65 -22.52 -4.40
C ALA A 58 -0.31 -21.03 -4.29
N GLY A 59 0.47 -20.48 -5.24
CA GLY A 59 0.79 -19.05 -5.27
C GLY A 59 -0.44 -18.17 -5.45
N GLN A 60 -1.39 -18.63 -6.28
CA GLN A 60 -2.63 -17.90 -6.51
C GLN A 60 -3.55 -17.91 -5.28
N VAL A 61 -3.61 -19.04 -4.59
CA VAL A 61 -4.36 -19.15 -3.32
C VAL A 61 -3.76 -18.21 -2.29
N PHE A 62 -2.45 -18.19 -2.19
CA PHE A 62 -1.74 -17.28 -1.28
C PHE A 62 -2.06 -15.82 -1.59
N VAL A 63 -2.16 -15.46 -2.85
CA VAL A 63 -2.53 -14.10 -3.27
C VAL A 63 -3.91 -13.73 -2.75
N PHE A 64 -4.88 -14.64 -2.75
CA PHE A 64 -6.20 -14.36 -2.17
C PHE A 64 -6.11 -13.99 -0.71
N PHE A 65 -5.30 -14.71 0.06
CA PHE A 65 -5.09 -14.37 1.47
C PHE A 65 -4.43 -13.00 1.63
N VAL A 66 -3.40 -12.72 0.85
CA VAL A 66 -2.70 -11.43 0.90
C VAL A 66 -3.65 -10.29 0.55
N LEU A 67 -4.47 -10.45 -0.49
CA LEU A 67 -5.44 -9.43 -0.90
C LEU A 67 -6.48 -9.19 0.19
N THR A 68 -6.95 -10.25 0.84
CA THR A 68 -7.91 -10.13 1.94
C THR A 68 -7.31 -9.35 3.10
N VAL A 69 -6.09 -9.68 3.49
CA VAL A 69 -5.37 -8.99 4.56
C VAL A 69 -5.11 -7.53 4.16
N ALA A 70 -4.68 -7.30 2.93
CA ALA A 70 -4.43 -5.95 2.42
C ALA A 70 -5.69 -5.10 2.43
N ALA A 71 -6.83 -5.67 2.04
CA ALA A 71 -8.10 -4.96 2.07
C ALA A 71 -8.51 -4.59 3.50
N ALA A 72 -8.34 -5.51 4.45
CA ALA A 72 -8.63 -5.26 5.86
C ALA A 72 -7.70 -4.18 6.43
N GLU A 73 -6.42 -4.26 6.12
CA GLU A 73 -5.43 -3.26 6.56
C GLU A 73 -5.75 -1.88 5.99
N SER A 74 -6.13 -1.79 4.72
CA SER A 74 -6.50 -0.53 4.07
C SER A 74 -7.72 0.09 4.76
N ALA A 75 -8.73 -0.71 5.06
CA ALA A 75 -9.93 -0.23 5.74
C ALA A 75 -9.60 0.31 7.13
N ILE A 76 -8.82 -0.45 7.90
CA ILE A 76 -8.39 -0.04 9.24
C ILE A 76 -7.48 1.20 9.16
N GLY A 77 -6.55 1.21 8.22
CA GLY A 77 -5.64 2.33 8.02
C GLY A 77 -6.38 3.61 7.67
N LEU A 78 -7.38 3.53 6.79
CA LEU A 78 -8.21 4.68 6.44
C LEU A 78 -9.01 5.17 7.66
N ALA A 79 -9.57 4.26 8.45
CA ALA A 79 -10.31 4.61 9.65
C ALA A 79 -9.41 5.34 10.65
N ILE A 80 -8.21 4.81 10.88
CA ILE A 80 -7.23 5.44 11.77
C ILE A 80 -6.85 6.82 11.24
N MET A 81 -6.65 6.94 9.95
CA MET A 81 -6.29 8.19 9.31
C MET A 81 -7.37 9.26 9.48
N VAL A 82 -8.62 8.88 9.33
CA VAL A 82 -9.75 9.79 9.53
C VAL A 82 -9.77 10.28 10.98
N LEU A 83 -9.57 9.37 11.93
CA LEU A 83 -9.52 9.72 13.35
C LEU A 83 -8.36 10.65 13.66
N VAL A 84 -7.18 10.36 13.14
CA VAL A 84 -5.99 11.19 13.35
C VAL A 84 -6.21 12.58 12.74
N TYR A 85 -6.77 12.64 11.54
CA TYR A 85 -7.06 13.91 10.87
C TYR A 85 -8.04 14.75 11.70
N ARG A 86 -9.10 14.16 12.20
CA ARG A 86 -10.08 14.84 13.03
C ARG A 86 -9.46 15.38 14.32
N ASN A 87 -8.67 14.55 14.98
CA ASN A 87 -7.99 14.95 16.23
C ASN A 87 -6.99 16.06 15.98
N ARG A 88 -6.23 15.97 14.90
CA ARG A 88 -5.24 16.98 14.53
C ARG A 88 -5.90 18.31 14.22
N LYS A 89 -7.03 18.28 13.52
CA LYS A 89 -7.80 19.47 13.22
C LYS A 89 -8.32 20.12 14.50
N SER A 90 -8.79 19.33 15.45
CA SER A 90 -9.21 19.81 16.77
C SER A 90 -8.05 20.44 17.53
N ILE A 91 -6.89 19.80 17.50
CA ILE A 91 -5.69 20.31 18.17
C ILE A 91 -5.25 21.63 17.54
N ASP A 92 -5.26 21.72 16.22
CA ASP A 92 -4.90 22.94 15.50
C ASP A 92 -5.82 24.11 15.87
N ILE A 93 -7.11 23.86 15.98
CA ILE A 93 -8.08 24.88 16.41
C ILE A 93 -7.81 25.31 17.84
N ALA A 94 -7.54 24.36 18.74
CA ALA A 94 -7.21 24.65 20.13
C ALA A 94 -5.93 25.48 20.23
N ASP A 95 -4.92 25.17 19.42
CA ASP A 95 -3.68 25.93 19.35
C ASP A 95 -3.93 27.37 18.92
N LEU A 96 -4.78 27.56 17.92
CA LEU A 96 -5.15 28.88 17.44
C LEU A 96 -5.87 29.70 18.53
N ASP A 97 -6.78 29.06 19.25
CA ASP A 97 -7.50 29.70 20.36
C ASP A 97 -6.53 30.10 21.47
N SER A 98 -5.57 29.25 21.81
CA SER A 98 -4.60 29.54 22.84
C SER A 98 -3.67 30.70 22.43
N LEU A 99 -3.36 30.80 21.13
CA LEU A 99 -2.54 31.90 20.61
C LEU A 99 -3.29 33.24 20.67
N LYS A 100 -4.61 33.21 20.49
CA LYS A 100 -5.45 34.40 20.53
C LYS A 100 -5.78 34.84 21.96
N GLY A 101 -5.80 33.88 22.85
CA GLY A 101 -6.12 34.11 24.24
C GLY A 101 -4.95 34.45 25.08
#